data_a601895cb8e94e4abe0037ecde06616e
#
_entry.id   a601895cb8e94e4abe0037ecde06616e
#
_cell.length_a   1.000
_cell.length_b   1.000
_cell.length_c   1.000
_cell.angle_alpha   90.00
_cell.angle_beta   90.00
_cell.angle_gamma   90.00
#
_symmetry.space_group_name_H-M   'P 1'
#
loop_
_entity.id
_entity.type
_entity.pdbx_description
1 polymer ?
#
loop_
_entity_poly.entity_id
_entity_poly.type
_entity_poly.pdbx_seq_one_letter_code
_entity_poly.pdbx_strand_id
1 'polypeptide(L)'
;MTAVRFAELLRRHRSAIGRRSGSLVWIRVLRVLLWLLVLVGPVIAGVVAMRISGLSHRIEVVGEQTLVELPADSAGAEGFAELFVAAYLSFDEDTELAAPLNASPARAEDQEWLAARTVSLGAEEIAPGYFAVTVAADLMAKDPDASEQPSWLPVGTRFYTVGVKETGSGWVATSPPTLVAAPPGGTPPELLVERMDGLRDVPGLEEAVTRFLAAYLAGEGELARYTSPGSPLSAVQPAPFSTVEIVEVGSVPTPDGDRQVVARVVGTDDSGRTQVLQYALVVAEREGRWEVAELLPAPPLATGNDS
;
A
#
# COMPACT_ATOMS: atom_id res chain seq x y z
N MET A 1 -65.74 5.95 -9.35
CA MET A 1 -66.28 4.61 -9.27
C MET A 1 -65.18 3.58 -9.48
N THR A 2 -64.29 3.37 -8.53
CA THR A 2 -63.24 2.33 -8.59
C THR A 2 -62.61 2.02 -7.21
N ALA A 3 -63.38 2.10 -6.12
CA ALA A 3 -62.86 1.85 -4.78
C ALA A 3 -63.58 0.71 -4.01
N VAL A 4 -64.43 -0.06 -4.67
CA VAL A 4 -65.30 -1.11 -4.00
C VAL A 4 -64.91 -2.53 -4.36
N ARG A 5 -63.89 -2.76 -5.21
CA ARG A 5 -63.48 -4.13 -5.64
C ARG A 5 -62.25 -4.69 -4.93
N PHE A 6 -61.64 -3.99 -4.02
CA PHE A 6 -60.45 -4.49 -3.32
C PHE A 6 -60.70 -5.07 -1.93
N ALA A 7 -61.90 -4.89 -1.39
CA ALA A 7 -62.29 -5.40 -0.07
C ALA A 7 -62.86 -6.82 -0.04
N GLU A 8 -63.21 -7.40 -1.20
CA GLU A 8 -63.85 -8.71 -1.33
C GLU A 8 -62.84 -9.87 -1.47
N LEU A 9 -61.61 -9.60 -1.80
CA LEU A 9 -60.55 -10.61 -1.99
C LEU A 9 -59.81 -11.03 -0.73
N LEU A 10 -59.95 -10.27 0.35
CA LEU A 10 -59.24 -10.54 1.65
C LEU A 10 -60.11 -11.34 2.66
N ARG A 11 -61.33 -11.72 2.32
CA ARG A 11 -62.24 -12.43 3.21
C ARG A 11 -62.36 -13.94 3.00
N ARG A 12 -61.56 -14.53 2.06
CA ARG A 12 -61.71 -15.97 1.71
C ARG A 12 -60.50 -16.85 2.04
N HIS A 13 -59.54 -16.39 2.88
CA HIS A 13 -58.43 -17.24 3.34
C HIS A 13 -58.30 -17.26 4.86
N ARG A 14 -59.41 -17.41 5.57
CA ARG A 14 -59.39 -17.71 7.02
C ARG A 14 -60.12 -19.02 7.27
N SER A 15 -59.49 -20.12 6.95
CA SER A 15 -59.79 -21.40 7.57
C SER A 15 -58.77 -22.45 7.17
N ALA A 16 -58.00 -22.89 8.11
CA ALA A 16 -57.20 -24.11 8.17
C ALA A 16 -55.72 -23.87 8.47
N ILE A 17 -55.44 -23.47 9.70
CA ILE A 17 -54.12 -23.84 10.28
C ILE A 17 -54.42 -24.55 11.58
N GLY A 18 -54.35 -25.86 11.51
CA GLY A 18 -54.47 -26.77 12.64
C GLY A 18 -53.35 -26.52 13.65
N ARG A 19 -53.78 -26.44 14.90
CA ARG A 19 -52.98 -26.34 16.10
C ARG A 19 -52.06 -27.56 16.18
N ARG A 20 -50.76 -27.43 15.81
CA ARG A 20 -49.71 -28.42 16.12
C ARG A 20 -48.90 -27.92 17.29
N SER A 21 -49.01 -28.64 18.39
CA SER A 21 -48.25 -28.51 19.64
C SER A 21 -46.77 -28.82 19.46
N GLY A 22 -46.02 -27.93 18.76
CA GLY A 22 -44.57 -28.05 18.56
C GLY A 22 -43.76 -26.91 19.12
N SER A 23 -44.41 -25.85 19.64
CA SER A 23 -43.72 -24.62 20.01
C SER A 23 -42.84 -24.72 21.27
N LEU A 24 -43.21 -25.58 22.21
CA LEU A 24 -42.48 -25.71 23.48
C LEU A 24 -41.15 -26.49 23.37
N VAL A 25 -41.10 -27.45 22.47
CA VAL A 25 -39.90 -28.22 22.22
C VAL A 25 -38.87 -27.36 21.45
N TRP A 26 -39.33 -26.55 20.52
CA TRP A 26 -38.47 -25.67 19.71
C TRP A 26 -37.81 -24.54 20.59
N ILE A 27 -38.59 -24.00 21.51
CA ILE A 27 -38.09 -22.99 22.47
C ILE A 27 -37.04 -23.60 23.41
N ARG A 28 -37.23 -24.86 23.85
CA ARG A 28 -36.23 -25.56 24.65
C ARG A 28 -34.94 -25.87 23.86
N VAL A 29 -35.06 -26.30 22.64
CA VAL A 29 -33.91 -26.53 21.76
C VAL A 29 -33.13 -25.24 21.48
N LEU A 30 -33.85 -24.13 21.19
CA LEU A 30 -33.23 -22.83 20.99
C LEU A 30 -32.49 -22.31 22.25
N ARG A 31 -33.09 -22.54 23.39
CA ARG A 31 -32.50 -22.17 24.70
C ARG A 31 -31.24 -22.99 25.02
N VAL A 32 -31.24 -24.26 24.73
CA VAL A 32 -30.06 -25.15 24.89
C VAL A 32 -28.96 -24.76 23.93
N LEU A 33 -29.28 -24.44 22.67
CA LEU A 33 -28.33 -23.94 21.66
C LEU A 33 -27.69 -22.60 22.08
N LEU A 34 -28.50 -21.68 22.63
CA LEU A 34 -28.01 -20.40 23.14
C LEU A 34 -27.06 -20.60 24.34
N TRP A 35 -27.39 -21.49 25.26
CA TRP A 35 -26.54 -21.80 26.41
C TRP A 35 -25.24 -22.53 25.98
N LEU A 36 -25.30 -23.38 24.96
CA LEU A 36 -24.13 -24.00 24.34
C LEU A 36 -23.21 -22.97 23.69
N LEU A 37 -23.77 -21.97 23.00
CA LEU A 37 -23.00 -20.88 22.39
C LEU A 37 -22.31 -20.01 23.45
N VAL A 38 -22.98 -19.72 24.55
CA VAL A 38 -22.42 -18.94 25.68
C VAL A 38 -21.33 -19.71 26.44
N LEU A 39 -21.42 -21.03 26.54
CA LEU A 39 -20.43 -21.87 27.21
C LEU A 39 -19.24 -22.22 26.30
N VAL A 40 -19.45 -22.41 25.03
CA VAL A 40 -18.39 -22.80 24.07
C VAL A 40 -17.60 -21.57 23.59
N GLY A 41 -18.21 -20.38 23.53
CA GLY A 41 -17.55 -19.15 23.12
C GLY A 41 -16.28 -18.82 23.93
N PRO A 42 -16.34 -18.77 25.27
CA PRO A 42 -15.15 -18.52 26.10
C PRO A 42 -14.07 -19.60 25.97
N VAL A 43 -14.45 -20.87 25.75
CA VAL A 43 -13.48 -21.96 25.57
C VAL A 43 -12.74 -21.83 24.25
N ILE A 44 -13.43 -21.49 23.16
CA ILE A 44 -12.80 -21.24 21.86
C ILE A 44 -11.90 -19.98 21.92
N ALA A 45 -12.38 -18.92 22.57
CA ALA A 45 -11.58 -17.71 22.76
C ALA A 45 -10.32 -18.00 23.62
N GLY A 46 -10.44 -18.83 24.65
CA GLY A 46 -9.32 -19.27 25.49
C GLY A 46 -8.30 -20.11 24.72
N VAL A 47 -8.75 -21.03 23.87
CA VAL A 47 -7.88 -21.87 23.03
C VAL A 47 -7.17 -21.04 21.95
N VAL A 48 -7.84 -20.08 21.34
CA VAL A 48 -7.26 -19.14 20.37
C VAL A 48 -6.25 -18.21 21.06
N ALA A 49 -6.57 -17.69 22.24
CA ALA A 49 -5.64 -16.88 23.03
C ALA A 49 -4.41 -17.71 23.47
N MET A 50 -4.58 -18.96 23.86
CA MET A 50 -3.47 -19.87 24.21
C MET A 50 -2.60 -20.22 22.99
N ARG A 51 -3.18 -20.31 21.78
CA ARG A 51 -2.42 -20.53 20.55
C ARG A 51 -1.61 -19.31 20.15
N ILE A 52 -2.15 -18.11 20.34
CA ILE A 52 -1.45 -16.85 20.09
C ILE A 52 -0.36 -16.62 21.13
N SER A 53 -0.62 -16.92 22.41
CA SER A 53 0.38 -16.83 23.46
C SER A 53 1.50 -17.89 23.33
N GLY A 54 1.24 -19.02 22.68
CA GLY A 54 2.24 -20.06 22.40
C GLY A 54 3.21 -19.72 21.26
N LEU A 55 2.90 -18.72 20.41
CA LEU A 55 3.83 -18.20 19.40
C LEU A 55 4.79 -17.14 19.96
N SER A 56 4.46 -16.51 21.08
CA SER A 56 5.31 -15.52 21.74
C SER A 56 6.38 -16.12 22.67
N HIS A 57 6.45 -17.45 22.84
CA HIS A 57 7.33 -18.11 23.83
C HIS A 57 8.44 -18.97 23.22
N ARG A 58 8.92 -18.61 22.02
CA ARG A 58 10.18 -19.14 21.49
C ARG A 58 11.11 -18.02 21.04
N ILE A 59 11.42 -17.12 21.96
CA ILE A 59 12.70 -16.42 21.90
C ILE A 59 13.47 -16.89 23.14
N GLU A 60 14.27 -17.92 22.91
CA GLU A 60 15.23 -18.45 23.88
C GLU A 60 16.31 -17.39 24.07
N VAL A 61 16.40 -16.90 25.28
CA VAL A 61 17.41 -15.90 25.72
C VAL A 61 18.78 -16.55 25.61
N VAL A 62 19.54 -16.18 24.59
CA VAL A 62 20.99 -16.40 24.51
C VAL A 62 21.67 -15.02 24.52
N GLY A 63 22.32 -14.75 25.64
CA GLY A 63 23.29 -13.67 25.79
C GLY A 63 22.66 -12.32 26.14
N GLU A 64 23.32 -11.60 27.01
CA GLU A 64 23.09 -10.21 27.39
C GLU A 64 23.03 -9.31 26.15
N GLN A 65 21.89 -9.34 25.46
CA GLN A 65 21.60 -8.38 24.41
C GLN A 65 20.94 -7.19 25.09
N THR A 66 21.64 -6.06 25.03
CA THR A 66 21.04 -4.73 25.13
C THR A 66 19.64 -4.82 24.52
N LEU A 67 18.61 -4.58 25.35
CA LEU A 67 17.26 -4.40 24.85
C LEU A 67 17.36 -3.29 23.79
N VAL A 68 17.41 -3.68 22.53
CA VAL A 68 17.08 -2.76 21.45
C VAL A 68 15.61 -2.48 21.67
N GLU A 69 15.35 -1.36 22.31
CA GLU A 69 14.02 -0.78 22.43
C GLU A 69 13.53 -0.71 20.99
N LEU A 70 12.56 -1.56 20.65
CA LEU A 70 11.91 -1.48 19.33
C LEU A 70 11.47 -0.02 19.19
N PRO A 71 11.85 0.68 18.11
CA PRO A 71 11.42 2.05 17.93
C PRO A 71 9.92 2.11 18.12
N ALA A 72 9.47 3.07 18.93
CA ALA A 72 8.05 3.31 19.15
C ALA A 72 7.35 3.32 17.77
N ASP A 73 6.21 2.65 17.67
CA ASP A 73 5.50 2.53 16.40
C ASP A 73 5.08 3.93 15.90
N SER A 74 5.92 4.52 15.08
CA SER A 74 5.71 5.85 14.52
C SER A 74 4.57 5.88 13.48
N ALA A 75 4.16 4.72 12.96
CA ALA A 75 3.18 4.63 11.89
C ALA A 75 1.83 5.27 12.24
N GLY A 76 1.41 5.15 13.50
CA GLY A 76 0.22 5.81 14.01
C GLY A 76 0.34 7.34 14.03
N ALA A 77 1.50 7.85 14.47
CA ALA A 77 1.80 9.28 14.46
C ALA A 77 1.88 9.84 13.05
N GLU A 78 2.51 9.11 12.14
CA GLU A 78 2.67 9.47 10.73
C GLU A 78 1.31 9.56 10.02
N GLY A 79 0.49 8.52 10.12
CA GLY A 79 -0.85 8.50 9.51
C GLY A 79 -1.76 9.59 10.08
N PHE A 80 -1.67 9.86 11.40
CA PHE A 80 -2.40 10.97 12.00
C PHE A 80 -1.92 12.33 11.48
N ALA A 81 -0.60 12.55 11.35
CA ALA A 81 -0.04 13.80 10.84
C ALA A 81 -0.45 14.07 9.40
N GLU A 82 -0.47 13.05 8.54
CA GLU A 82 -0.95 13.16 7.16
C GLU A 82 -2.39 13.67 7.09
N LEU A 83 -3.28 13.03 7.85
CA LEU A 83 -4.70 13.43 7.93
C LEU A 83 -4.86 14.83 8.50
N PHE A 84 -4.07 15.15 9.55
CA PHE A 84 -4.12 16.47 10.18
C PHE A 84 -3.70 17.59 9.23
N VAL A 85 -2.56 17.42 8.51
CA VAL A 85 -2.06 18.39 7.54
C VAL A 85 -3.04 18.53 6.37
N ALA A 86 -3.56 17.41 5.86
CA ALA A 86 -4.58 17.43 4.79
C ALA A 86 -5.81 18.24 5.21
N ALA A 87 -6.36 17.96 6.39
CA ALA A 87 -7.51 18.66 6.93
C ALA A 87 -7.21 20.15 7.20
N TYR A 88 -6.03 20.44 7.76
CA TYR A 88 -5.61 21.81 8.06
C TYR A 88 -5.49 22.70 6.82
N LEU A 89 -4.94 22.13 5.73
CA LEU A 89 -4.71 22.83 4.47
C LEU A 89 -5.94 22.88 3.55
N SER A 90 -6.87 21.93 3.68
CA SER A 90 -8.04 21.79 2.78
C SER A 90 -9.35 22.11 3.47
N PHE A 91 -9.31 22.72 4.66
CA PHE A 91 -10.49 22.90 5.46
C PHE A 91 -11.56 23.71 4.73
N ASP A 92 -12.72 23.11 4.54
CA ASP A 92 -13.99 23.75 4.22
C ASP A 92 -14.88 23.70 5.46
N GLU A 93 -15.68 24.75 5.71
CA GLU A 93 -16.56 24.83 6.90
C GLU A 93 -17.52 23.64 7.00
N ASP A 94 -17.83 23.01 5.86
CA ASP A 94 -18.68 21.83 5.75
C ASP A 94 -17.96 20.50 6.02
N THR A 95 -16.64 20.50 6.27
CA THR A 95 -15.87 19.25 6.47
C THR A 95 -15.84 18.88 7.93
N GLU A 96 -16.68 17.93 8.36
CA GLU A 96 -16.69 17.34 9.71
C GLU A 96 -15.35 16.67 10.13
N LEU A 97 -14.39 16.54 9.22
CA LEU A 97 -13.08 15.90 9.46
C LEU A 97 -12.16 16.68 10.40
N ALA A 98 -12.39 18.00 10.59
CA ALA A 98 -11.51 18.81 11.45
C ALA A 98 -11.85 18.69 12.94
N ALA A 99 -13.08 18.35 13.29
CA ALA A 99 -13.55 18.26 14.68
C ALA A 99 -12.83 17.17 15.51
N PRO A 100 -12.57 15.95 14.97
CA PRO A 100 -11.85 14.91 15.72
C PRO A 100 -10.37 15.22 15.91
N LEU A 101 -9.80 16.12 15.11
CA LEU A 101 -8.37 16.40 15.12
C LEU A 101 -7.97 17.52 16.10
N ASN A 102 -8.91 18.08 16.86
CA ASN A 102 -8.72 19.25 17.73
C ASN A 102 -8.03 20.43 17.02
N ALA A 103 -8.06 20.41 15.70
CA ALA A 103 -7.51 21.46 14.87
C ALA A 103 -8.60 22.51 14.65
N SER A 104 -8.72 23.44 15.59
CA SER A 104 -9.33 24.73 15.24
C SER A 104 -8.20 25.56 14.63
N PRO A 105 -8.06 25.62 13.31
CA PRO A 105 -7.01 26.43 12.71
C PRO A 105 -7.33 27.91 12.99
N ALA A 106 -6.30 28.65 13.43
CA ALA A 106 -6.32 30.09 13.25
C ALA A 106 -6.27 30.34 11.74
N ARG A 107 -7.44 30.48 11.12
CA ARG A 107 -7.59 30.59 9.68
C ARG A 107 -7.42 32.05 9.25
N ALA A 108 -6.76 32.21 8.10
CA ALA A 108 -7.04 33.39 7.27
C ALA A 108 -8.42 33.15 6.61
N GLU A 109 -9.31 34.15 6.68
CA GLU A 109 -10.69 34.07 6.20
C GLU A 109 -10.82 33.71 4.70
N ASP A 110 -9.72 33.80 3.94
CA ASP A 110 -9.65 33.57 2.48
C ASP A 110 -8.66 32.46 2.08
N GLN A 111 -8.61 31.33 2.81
CA GLN A 111 -7.70 30.26 2.43
C GLN A 111 -8.23 29.51 1.20
N GLU A 112 -7.62 29.77 0.05
CA GLU A 112 -7.94 29.17 -1.24
C GLU A 112 -6.97 28.06 -1.63
N TRP A 113 -6.62 27.20 -0.65
CA TRP A 113 -5.68 26.08 -0.84
C TRP A 113 -6.40 24.75 -0.65
N LEU A 114 -5.95 23.75 -1.39
CA LEU A 114 -6.35 22.36 -1.26
C LEU A 114 -5.10 21.48 -1.22
N ALA A 115 -4.96 20.60 -0.24
CA ALA A 115 -3.97 19.54 -0.27
C ALA A 115 -4.52 18.38 -1.10
N ALA A 116 -4.02 18.23 -2.33
CA ALA A 116 -4.41 17.15 -3.21
C ALA A 116 -3.87 15.79 -2.73
N ARG A 117 -2.74 15.79 -2.06
CA ARG A 117 -2.09 14.64 -1.46
C ARG A 117 -1.20 15.06 -0.32
N THR A 118 -1.16 14.24 0.74
CA THR A 118 -0.20 14.33 1.84
C THR A 118 0.52 13.00 2.00
N VAL A 119 1.82 13.05 2.33
CA VAL A 119 2.66 11.85 2.55
C VAL A 119 3.63 12.16 3.69
N SER A 120 3.68 11.29 4.70
CA SER A 120 4.74 11.34 5.72
C SER A 120 6.08 10.96 5.10
N LEU A 121 7.11 11.71 5.44
CA LEU A 121 8.50 11.44 5.07
C LEU A 121 9.30 10.82 6.21
N GLY A 122 8.71 10.73 7.39
CA GLY A 122 9.28 10.15 8.59
C GLY A 122 8.87 10.89 9.85
N ALA A 123 9.08 10.22 10.97
CA ALA A 123 8.80 10.71 12.30
C ALA A 123 10.06 10.59 13.17
N GLU A 124 10.34 11.61 13.96
CA GLU A 124 11.38 11.62 14.98
C GLU A 124 10.72 11.67 16.35
N GLU A 125 11.04 10.72 17.22
CA GLU A 125 10.57 10.74 18.60
C GLU A 125 11.34 11.75 19.42
N ILE A 126 10.68 12.84 19.84
CA ILE A 126 11.26 13.93 20.64
C ILE A 126 11.23 13.60 22.12
N ALA A 127 10.21 12.90 22.55
CA ALA A 127 10.04 12.41 23.92
C ALA A 127 9.05 11.21 23.87
N PRO A 128 9.02 10.37 24.93
CA PRO A 128 8.16 9.19 24.93
C PRO A 128 6.73 9.44 24.44
N GLY A 129 6.37 8.83 23.29
CA GLY A 129 5.10 8.99 22.60
C GLY A 129 4.82 10.40 22.06
N TYR A 130 5.85 11.23 21.88
CA TYR A 130 5.77 12.55 21.27
C TYR A 130 6.69 12.63 20.05
N PHE A 131 6.12 12.81 18.89
CA PHE A 131 6.80 12.75 17.60
C PHE A 131 6.75 14.07 16.87
N ALA A 132 7.87 14.44 16.23
CA ALA A 132 7.89 15.45 15.17
C ALA A 132 7.78 14.73 13.83
N VAL A 133 6.67 14.90 13.14
CA VAL A 133 6.42 14.23 11.85
C VAL A 133 6.59 15.23 10.73
N THR A 134 7.40 14.87 9.74
CA THR A 134 7.55 15.67 8.51
C THR A 134 6.61 15.14 7.43
N VAL A 135 5.76 16.03 6.91
CA VAL A 135 4.74 15.72 5.89
C VAL A 135 4.98 16.54 4.65
N ALA A 136 5.06 15.90 3.49
CA ALA A 136 4.99 16.54 2.19
C ALA A 136 3.53 16.68 1.77
N ALA A 137 3.13 17.85 1.28
CA ALA A 137 1.79 18.12 0.79
C ALA A 137 1.85 18.72 -0.62
N ASP A 138 1.19 18.05 -1.57
CA ASP A 138 0.98 18.60 -2.91
C ASP A 138 -0.20 19.56 -2.87
N LEU A 139 0.08 20.83 -3.08
CA LEU A 139 -0.91 21.90 -2.98
C LEU A 139 -1.49 22.29 -4.32
N MET A 140 -2.76 22.60 -4.30
CA MET A 140 -3.49 23.27 -5.37
C MET A 140 -4.04 24.58 -4.85
N ALA A 141 -4.03 25.60 -5.69
CA ALA A 141 -4.68 26.89 -5.41
C ALA A 141 -5.93 27.02 -6.29
N LYS A 142 -6.92 27.71 -5.79
CA LYS A 142 -8.10 28.04 -6.59
C LYS A 142 -7.70 28.96 -7.72
N ASP A 143 -8.17 28.65 -8.93
CA ASP A 143 -7.94 29.46 -10.12
C ASP A 143 -8.75 30.76 -10.00
N PRO A 144 -8.12 31.95 -9.93
CA PRO A 144 -8.83 33.22 -9.83
C PRO A 144 -9.61 33.57 -11.10
N ASP A 145 -9.25 32.99 -12.24
CA ASP A 145 -9.87 33.28 -13.54
C ASP A 145 -11.01 32.28 -13.87
N ALA A 146 -11.29 31.31 -13.02
CA ALA A 146 -12.38 30.38 -13.22
C ALA A 146 -13.75 31.06 -13.06
N SER A 147 -14.52 31.17 -14.16
CA SER A 147 -15.76 31.97 -14.22
C SER A 147 -17.05 31.20 -13.90
N GLU A 148 -17.11 29.88 -14.05
CA GLU A 148 -18.35 29.10 -13.91
C GLU A 148 -18.27 27.97 -12.89
N GLN A 149 -17.12 27.33 -12.74
CA GLN A 149 -16.89 26.28 -11.74
C GLN A 149 -15.51 26.48 -11.09
N PRO A 150 -15.37 26.17 -9.80
CA PRO A 150 -14.07 26.21 -9.15
C PRO A 150 -13.08 25.33 -9.90
N SER A 151 -12.00 25.93 -10.39
CA SER A 151 -10.87 25.22 -10.98
C SER A 151 -9.67 25.32 -10.03
N TRP A 152 -8.84 24.31 -10.00
CA TRP A 152 -7.69 24.21 -9.11
C TRP A 152 -6.42 24.07 -9.91
N LEU A 153 -5.44 24.91 -9.64
CA LEU A 153 -4.14 24.92 -10.30
C LEU A 153 -3.08 24.32 -9.36
N PRO A 154 -2.19 23.44 -9.86
CA PRO A 154 -1.13 22.89 -9.05
C PRO A 154 -0.12 23.98 -8.68
N VAL A 155 0.21 24.06 -7.39
CA VAL A 155 1.20 25.01 -6.84
C VAL A 155 2.54 24.34 -6.61
N GLY A 156 2.52 23.02 -6.39
CA GLY A 156 3.69 22.22 -6.11
C GLY A 156 3.67 21.65 -4.70
N THR A 157 4.75 20.95 -4.36
CA THR A 157 4.93 20.28 -3.07
C THR A 157 5.50 21.25 -2.03
N ARG A 158 4.93 21.27 -0.84
CA ARG A 158 5.46 21.95 0.35
C ARG A 158 5.63 20.97 1.49
N PHE A 159 6.52 21.31 2.40
CA PHE A 159 6.90 20.44 3.53
C PHE A 159 6.50 21.07 4.85
N TYR A 160 5.91 20.26 5.72
CA TYR A 160 5.40 20.71 7.00
C TYR A 160 5.89 19.78 8.10
N THR A 161 6.18 20.32 9.27
CA THR A 161 6.43 19.54 10.47
C THR A 161 5.26 19.72 11.45
N VAL A 162 4.80 18.62 12.02
CA VAL A 162 3.72 18.57 13.01
C VAL A 162 4.18 17.83 14.24
N GLY A 163 4.00 18.44 15.41
CA GLY A 163 4.15 17.75 16.68
C GLY A 163 2.90 16.89 16.97
N VAL A 164 3.08 15.59 17.14
CA VAL A 164 1.99 14.63 17.39
C VAL A 164 2.27 13.89 18.69
N LYS A 165 1.32 13.91 19.61
CA LYS A 165 1.40 13.23 20.90
C LYS A 165 0.42 12.10 21.01
N GLU A 166 0.92 10.94 21.44
CA GLU A 166 0.09 9.83 21.87
C GLU A 166 -0.59 10.14 23.22
N THR A 167 -1.86 9.84 23.30
CA THR A 167 -2.69 9.99 24.51
C THR A 167 -3.42 8.69 24.79
N GLY A 168 -3.99 8.53 25.97
CA GLY A 168 -4.77 7.33 26.28
C GLY A 168 -6.02 7.11 25.40
N SER A 169 -6.42 8.11 24.61
CA SER A 169 -7.56 8.07 23.68
C SER A 169 -7.18 8.11 22.21
N GLY A 170 -5.88 8.16 21.88
CA GLY A 170 -5.39 8.23 20.51
C GLY A 170 -4.35 9.33 20.32
N TRP A 171 -4.21 9.82 19.09
CA TRP A 171 -3.24 10.83 18.70
C TRP A 171 -3.82 12.23 18.73
N VAL A 172 -2.99 13.23 19.01
CA VAL A 172 -3.37 14.65 19.01
C VAL A 172 -2.22 15.50 18.47
N ALA A 173 -2.53 16.45 17.59
CA ALA A 173 -1.57 17.47 17.17
C ALA A 173 -1.37 18.51 18.30
N THR A 174 -0.12 18.82 18.60
CA THR A 174 0.20 19.76 19.69
C THR A 174 0.25 21.21 19.24
N SER A 175 0.34 21.45 17.94
CA SER A 175 0.43 22.78 17.32
C SER A 175 -0.04 22.73 15.86
N PRO A 176 -0.37 23.88 15.26
CA PRO A 176 -0.53 23.97 13.80
C PRO A 176 0.72 23.48 13.05
N PRO A 177 0.57 23.03 11.78
CA PRO A 177 1.70 22.62 10.96
C PRO A 177 2.68 23.79 10.76
N THR A 178 3.96 23.51 10.89
CA THR A 178 5.03 24.46 10.61
C THR A 178 5.61 24.21 9.24
N LEU A 179 5.58 25.22 8.35
CA LEU A 179 6.22 25.14 7.03
C LEU A 179 7.73 25.05 7.21
N VAL A 180 8.34 24.04 6.58
CA VAL A 180 9.79 23.80 6.65
C VAL A 180 10.40 23.69 5.25
N ALA A 181 11.71 23.77 5.17
CA ALA A 181 12.42 23.50 3.92
C ALA A 181 12.28 22.02 3.51
N ALA A 182 12.41 21.76 2.21
CA ALA A 182 12.50 20.38 1.73
C ALA A 182 13.63 19.64 2.46
N PRO A 183 13.40 18.37 2.88
CA PRO A 183 14.47 17.54 3.39
C PRO A 183 15.62 17.46 2.37
N PRO A 184 16.87 17.44 2.81
CA PRO A 184 18.00 17.29 1.90
C PRO A 184 17.87 15.95 1.15
N GLY A 185 18.06 15.98 -0.15
CA GLY A 185 18.17 14.75 -0.95
C GLY A 185 19.41 13.96 -0.52
N GLY A 186 19.26 12.64 -0.37
CA GLY A 186 20.41 11.76 -0.17
C GLY A 186 21.27 11.66 -1.44
N THR A 187 22.54 11.32 -1.29
CA THR A 187 23.38 10.93 -2.43
C THR A 187 22.92 9.56 -2.90
N PRO A 188 22.55 9.38 -4.18
CA PRO A 188 22.18 8.07 -4.69
C PRO A 188 23.34 7.08 -4.50
N PRO A 189 23.07 5.86 -4.01
CA PRO A 189 24.09 4.82 -3.95
C PRO A 189 24.50 4.44 -5.37
N GLU A 190 25.75 4.01 -5.54
CA GLU A 190 26.21 3.43 -6.80
C GLU A 190 25.48 2.10 -7.06
N LEU A 191 24.85 1.98 -8.21
CA LEU A 191 24.20 0.74 -8.61
C LEU A 191 25.20 -0.20 -9.25
N LEU A 192 25.01 -1.49 -9.04
CA LEU A 192 25.83 -2.51 -9.70
C LEU A 192 25.75 -2.40 -11.22
N VAL A 193 24.65 -1.88 -11.75
CA VAL A 193 24.43 -1.63 -13.20
C VAL A 193 25.45 -0.67 -13.80
N GLU A 194 25.97 0.29 -13.04
CA GLU A 194 26.97 1.26 -13.53
C GLU A 194 28.33 0.61 -13.80
N ARG A 195 28.56 -0.59 -13.22
CA ARG A 195 29.77 -1.39 -13.38
C ARG A 195 29.55 -2.61 -14.28
N MET A 196 28.34 -2.78 -14.82
CA MET A 196 28.01 -3.93 -15.65
C MET A 196 28.66 -3.81 -17.04
N ASP A 197 29.40 -4.82 -17.41
CA ASP A 197 29.77 -5.03 -18.80
C ASP A 197 28.49 -5.28 -19.61
N GLY A 198 28.36 -4.60 -20.75
CA GLY A 198 27.20 -4.77 -21.62
C GLY A 198 27.01 -6.25 -22.00
N LEU A 199 25.79 -6.64 -22.32
CA LEU A 199 25.43 -8.03 -22.69
C LEU A 199 26.14 -8.58 -23.94
N ARG A 200 26.98 -7.79 -24.58
CA ARG A 200 27.65 -8.17 -25.86
C ARG A 200 28.47 -9.47 -25.78
N ASP A 201 28.92 -9.82 -24.57
CA ASP A 201 29.72 -11.01 -24.32
C ASP A 201 28.92 -12.23 -23.88
N VAL A 202 27.58 -12.11 -23.79
CA VAL A 202 26.67 -13.19 -23.33
C VAL A 202 25.62 -13.47 -24.40
N PRO A 203 25.90 -14.36 -25.34
CA PRO A 203 24.99 -14.66 -26.44
C PRO A 203 23.60 -15.09 -25.96
N GLY A 204 22.54 -14.52 -26.54
CA GLY A 204 21.15 -14.87 -26.29
C GLY A 204 20.54 -14.29 -25.00
N LEU A 205 21.33 -13.71 -24.10
CA LEU A 205 20.81 -13.15 -22.83
C LEU A 205 19.91 -11.93 -23.09
N GLU A 206 20.34 -10.98 -23.91
CA GLU A 206 19.55 -9.80 -24.27
C GLU A 206 18.22 -10.18 -24.93
N GLU A 207 18.26 -11.15 -25.85
CA GLU A 207 17.05 -11.65 -26.49
C GLU A 207 16.07 -12.29 -25.49
N ALA A 208 16.58 -13.09 -24.56
CA ALA A 208 15.76 -13.73 -23.52
C ALA A 208 15.09 -12.69 -22.61
N VAL A 209 15.83 -11.67 -22.17
CA VAL A 209 15.30 -10.57 -21.36
C VAL A 209 14.27 -9.76 -22.13
N THR A 210 14.53 -9.45 -23.40
CA THR A 210 13.59 -8.73 -24.28
C THR A 210 12.27 -9.48 -24.40
N ARG A 211 12.33 -10.77 -24.72
CA ARG A 211 11.12 -11.61 -24.87
C ARG A 211 10.36 -11.80 -23.57
N PHE A 212 11.08 -11.95 -22.46
CA PHE A 212 10.47 -12.01 -21.14
C PHE A 212 9.71 -10.71 -20.84
N LEU A 213 10.31 -9.54 -21.01
CA LEU A 213 9.69 -8.26 -20.70
C LEU A 213 8.51 -7.94 -21.64
N ALA A 214 8.59 -8.33 -22.92
CA ALA A 214 7.47 -8.22 -23.85
C ALA A 214 6.28 -9.12 -23.40
N ALA A 215 6.55 -10.37 -22.98
CA ALA A 215 5.51 -11.24 -22.44
C ALA A 215 4.96 -10.76 -21.10
N TYR A 216 5.81 -10.20 -20.24
CA TYR A 216 5.47 -9.76 -18.90
C TYR A 216 4.62 -8.48 -18.89
N LEU A 217 4.92 -7.52 -19.77
CA LEU A 217 4.35 -6.16 -19.77
C LEU A 217 3.38 -5.89 -20.92
N ALA A 218 3.62 -6.49 -22.11
CA ALA A 218 2.77 -6.29 -23.28
C ALA A 218 1.92 -7.51 -23.62
N GLY A 219 2.06 -8.61 -22.87
CA GLY A 219 1.29 -9.83 -23.14
C GLY A 219 1.72 -10.54 -24.43
N GLU A 220 2.92 -10.27 -24.96
CA GLU A 220 3.43 -10.86 -26.20
C GLU A 220 3.97 -12.28 -25.96
N GLY A 221 3.15 -13.27 -26.22
CA GLY A 221 3.51 -14.68 -26.05
C GLY A 221 3.17 -15.23 -24.69
N GLU A 222 3.72 -16.39 -24.38
CA GLU A 222 3.45 -17.14 -23.15
C GLU A 222 4.62 -16.95 -22.17
N LEU A 223 4.41 -16.26 -21.05
CA LEU A 223 5.43 -15.93 -20.06
C LEU A 223 6.21 -17.15 -19.58
N ALA A 224 5.54 -18.29 -19.38
CA ALA A 224 6.15 -19.54 -18.94
C ALA A 224 7.27 -20.07 -19.82
N ARG A 225 7.37 -19.60 -21.07
CA ARG A 225 8.47 -19.95 -21.97
C ARG A 225 9.78 -19.24 -21.68
N TYR A 226 9.70 -18.14 -20.93
CA TYR A 226 10.83 -17.25 -20.64
C TYR A 226 11.18 -17.24 -19.15
N THR A 227 10.45 -18.01 -18.35
CA THR A 227 10.70 -18.15 -16.91
C THR A 227 11.23 -19.53 -16.57
N SER A 228 12.03 -19.62 -15.52
CA SER A 228 12.50 -20.90 -14.98
C SER A 228 11.33 -21.74 -14.47
N PRO A 229 11.40 -23.07 -14.58
CA PRO A 229 10.37 -23.96 -14.07
C PRO A 229 10.08 -23.74 -12.59
N GLY A 230 8.82 -23.56 -12.23
CA GLY A 230 8.39 -23.28 -10.86
C GLY A 230 8.54 -21.81 -10.41
N SER A 231 8.95 -20.93 -11.32
CA SER A 231 8.94 -19.48 -11.03
C SER A 231 7.52 -19.00 -10.70
N PRO A 232 7.32 -18.20 -9.63
CA PRO A 232 6.01 -17.66 -9.24
C PRO A 232 5.59 -16.45 -10.08
N LEU A 233 6.38 -16.06 -11.09
CA LEU A 233 6.12 -14.86 -11.87
C LEU A 233 4.86 -15.00 -12.73
N SER A 234 4.02 -13.97 -12.66
CA SER A 234 2.81 -13.82 -13.46
C SER A 234 2.88 -12.53 -14.26
N ALA A 235 2.42 -12.54 -15.51
CA ALA A 235 2.37 -11.34 -16.33
C ALA A 235 1.46 -10.26 -15.71
N VAL A 236 1.79 -9.00 -15.94
CA VAL A 236 0.96 -7.88 -15.50
C VAL A 236 -0.37 -7.91 -16.25
N GLN A 237 -1.48 -7.89 -15.52
CA GLN A 237 -2.81 -7.97 -16.09
C GLN A 237 -3.73 -6.83 -15.59
N PRO A 238 -4.44 -6.12 -16.48
CA PRO A 238 -4.28 -6.14 -17.94
C PRO A 238 -2.90 -5.65 -18.37
N ALA A 239 -2.44 -6.04 -19.56
CA ALA A 239 -1.16 -5.60 -20.09
C ALA A 239 -1.14 -4.05 -20.20
N PRO A 240 -0.19 -3.37 -19.54
CA PRO A 240 -0.19 -1.90 -19.49
C PRO A 240 0.36 -1.26 -20.78
N PHE A 241 1.08 -2.02 -21.59
CA PHE A 241 1.71 -1.52 -22.80
C PHE A 241 1.38 -2.39 -24.01
N SER A 242 1.36 -1.77 -25.17
CA SER A 242 1.26 -2.44 -26.46
C SER A 242 2.62 -2.86 -27.01
N THR A 243 3.69 -2.14 -26.62
CA THR A 243 5.07 -2.49 -26.99
C THR A 243 6.04 -2.18 -25.86
N VAL A 244 7.14 -2.93 -25.79
CA VAL A 244 8.23 -2.74 -24.84
C VAL A 244 9.56 -2.81 -25.56
N GLU A 245 10.40 -1.78 -25.40
CA GLU A 245 11.73 -1.69 -26.01
C GLU A 245 12.80 -1.57 -24.92
N ILE A 246 13.86 -2.37 -25.02
CA ILE A 246 15.03 -2.24 -24.14
C ILE A 246 15.89 -1.08 -24.63
N VAL A 247 16.14 -0.12 -23.76
CA VAL A 247 17.00 1.04 -24.03
C VAL A 247 18.41 0.80 -23.53
N GLU A 248 18.51 0.15 -22.38
CA GLU A 248 19.79 -0.12 -21.74
C GLU A 248 19.68 -1.42 -20.94
N VAL A 249 20.72 -2.23 -21.00
CA VAL A 249 20.77 -3.47 -20.25
C VAL A 249 22.22 -3.79 -19.86
N GLY A 250 22.37 -4.25 -18.63
CA GLY A 250 23.65 -4.71 -18.11
C GLY A 250 23.48 -5.97 -17.28
N SER A 251 24.55 -6.74 -17.12
CA SER A 251 24.54 -7.94 -16.29
C SER A 251 25.85 -8.18 -15.56
N VAL A 252 25.77 -8.83 -14.39
CA VAL A 252 26.93 -9.36 -13.68
C VAL A 252 26.69 -10.82 -13.33
N PRO A 253 27.72 -11.69 -13.38
CA PRO A 253 27.62 -13.07 -12.93
C PRO A 253 27.42 -13.14 -11.42
N THR A 254 26.65 -14.10 -10.95
CA THR A 254 26.54 -14.46 -9.53
C THR A 254 27.47 -15.62 -9.21
N PRO A 255 27.79 -15.87 -7.93
CA PRO A 255 28.61 -17.01 -7.54
C PRO A 255 28.01 -18.37 -7.93
N ASP A 256 26.70 -18.47 -8.04
CA ASP A 256 25.96 -19.70 -8.37
C ASP A 256 25.90 -20.00 -9.87
N GLY A 257 26.47 -19.12 -10.72
CA GLY A 257 26.49 -19.26 -12.16
C GLY A 257 25.34 -18.58 -12.87
N ASP A 258 24.36 -18.08 -12.15
CA ASP A 258 23.29 -17.24 -12.68
C ASP A 258 23.82 -15.82 -13.00
N ARG A 259 22.96 -14.96 -13.50
CA ARG A 259 23.30 -13.56 -13.74
C ARG A 259 22.26 -12.63 -13.13
N GLN A 260 22.70 -11.59 -12.47
CA GLN A 260 21.85 -10.45 -12.19
C GLN A 260 21.86 -9.53 -13.40
N VAL A 261 20.68 -9.17 -13.85
CA VAL A 261 20.46 -8.31 -15.03
C VAL A 261 19.66 -7.10 -14.59
N VAL A 262 20.08 -5.93 -15.01
CA VAL A 262 19.28 -4.70 -14.90
C VAL A 262 18.97 -4.21 -16.30
N ALA A 263 17.68 -4.09 -16.61
CA ALA A 263 17.19 -3.63 -17.90
C ALA A 263 16.37 -2.36 -17.73
N ARG A 264 16.72 -1.31 -18.48
CA ARG A 264 15.90 -0.11 -18.63
C ARG A 264 15.12 -0.22 -19.91
N VAL A 265 13.80 -0.03 -19.80
CA VAL A 265 12.88 -0.22 -20.92
C VAL A 265 11.97 0.99 -21.10
N VAL A 266 11.47 1.17 -22.31
CA VAL A 266 10.41 2.09 -22.66
C VAL A 266 9.18 1.26 -23.01
N GLY A 267 8.13 1.38 -22.21
CA GLY A 267 6.81 0.85 -22.54
C GLY A 267 5.98 1.91 -23.23
N THR A 268 5.26 1.53 -24.29
CA THR A 268 4.33 2.40 -25.02
C THR A 268 2.92 1.81 -24.92
N ASP A 269 1.94 2.58 -24.45
CA ASP A 269 0.54 2.15 -24.38
C ASP A 269 -0.20 2.33 -25.71
N ASP A 270 -1.45 1.85 -25.79
CA ASP A 270 -2.29 1.93 -26.99
C ASP A 270 -2.60 3.37 -27.43
N SER A 271 -2.42 4.35 -26.56
CA SER A 271 -2.61 5.78 -26.88
C SER A 271 -1.31 6.47 -27.30
N GLY A 272 -0.20 5.73 -27.39
CA GLY A 272 1.12 6.23 -27.76
C GLY A 272 1.85 6.96 -26.62
N ARG A 273 1.39 6.86 -25.37
CA ARG A 273 2.11 7.42 -24.22
C ARG A 273 3.21 6.48 -23.80
N THR A 274 4.36 7.03 -23.48
CA THR A 274 5.55 6.27 -23.12
C THR A 274 5.87 6.38 -21.63
N GLN A 275 6.41 5.30 -21.06
CA GLN A 275 6.93 5.26 -19.70
C GLN A 275 8.28 4.57 -19.67
N VAL A 276 9.25 5.18 -18.98
CA VAL A 276 10.56 4.57 -18.73
C VAL A 276 10.49 3.76 -17.44
N LEU A 277 10.90 2.51 -17.51
CA LEU A 277 10.88 1.57 -16.38
C LEU A 277 12.24 0.89 -16.25
N GLN A 278 12.56 0.39 -15.06
CA GLN A 278 13.77 -0.39 -14.80
C GLN A 278 13.43 -1.67 -14.09
N TYR A 279 13.98 -2.78 -14.58
CA TYR A 279 13.79 -4.12 -14.02
C TYR A 279 15.12 -4.70 -13.60
N ALA A 280 15.14 -5.28 -12.41
CA ALA A 280 16.25 -6.07 -11.92
C ALA A 280 15.82 -7.53 -11.87
N LEU A 281 16.57 -8.40 -12.53
CA LEU A 281 16.22 -9.80 -12.77
C LEU A 281 17.37 -10.71 -12.33
N VAL A 282 17.02 -11.91 -11.87
CA VAL A 282 17.93 -13.04 -11.85
C VAL A 282 17.62 -13.92 -13.04
N VAL A 283 18.64 -14.21 -13.84
CA VAL A 283 18.51 -15.00 -15.07
C VAL A 283 19.45 -16.20 -15.00
N ALA A 284 18.89 -17.38 -15.16
CA ALA A 284 19.60 -18.65 -15.10
C ALA A 284 19.82 -19.23 -16.51
N GLU A 285 20.96 -19.83 -16.74
CA GLU A 285 21.20 -20.60 -17.97
C GLU A 285 20.79 -22.06 -17.76
N ARG A 286 19.87 -22.54 -18.60
CA ARG A 286 19.42 -23.93 -18.59
C ARG A 286 19.45 -24.52 -19.98
N GLU A 287 20.17 -25.60 -20.17
CA GLU A 287 20.25 -26.31 -21.44
C GLU A 287 20.65 -25.40 -22.63
N GLY A 288 21.55 -24.42 -22.37
CA GLY A 288 21.98 -23.45 -23.35
C GLY A 288 20.96 -22.34 -23.67
N ARG A 289 19.97 -22.17 -22.83
CA ARG A 289 18.93 -21.13 -22.95
C ARG A 289 18.84 -20.32 -21.64
N TRP A 290 18.71 -19.00 -21.77
CA TRP A 290 18.51 -18.10 -20.67
C TRP A 290 17.02 -18.04 -20.28
N GLU A 291 16.73 -18.13 -18.99
CA GLU A 291 15.39 -18.09 -18.42
C GLU A 291 15.38 -17.18 -17.19
N VAL A 292 14.34 -16.34 -17.05
CA VAL A 292 14.21 -15.49 -15.88
C VAL A 292 13.73 -16.31 -14.69
N ALA A 293 14.56 -16.37 -13.65
CA ALA A 293 14.26 -17.09 -12.43
C ALA A 293 13.48 -16.21 -11.43
N GLU A 294 13.86 -14.95 -11.30
CA GLU A 294 13.32 -14.04 -10.29
C GLU A 294 13.28 -12.60 -10.80
N LEU A 295 12.27 -11.85 -10.34
CA LEU A 295 12.19 -10.40 -10.42
C LEU A 295 12.59 -9.82 -9.06
N LEU A 296 13.71 -9.13 -9.02
CA LEU A 296 14.19 -8.51 -7.79
C LEU A 296 13.39 -7.24 -7.44
N PRO A 297 13.13 -6.98 -6.16
CA PRO A 297 12.35 -5.81 -5.73
C PRO A 297 13.08 -4.47 -5.97
N ALA A 298 14.40 -4.51 -6.09
CA ALA A 298 15.24 -3.34 -6.37
C ALA A 298 16.52 -3.76 -7.10
N PRO A 299 17.15 -2.84 -7.86
CA PRO A 299 18.47 -3.08 -8.42
C PRO A 299 19.51 -3.34 -7.33
N PRO A 300 20.45 -4.28 -7.54
CA PRO A 300 21.53 -4.53 -6.61
C PRO A 300 22.46 -3.32 -6.52
N LEU A 301 22.86 -2.97 -5.32
CA LEU A 301 23.84 -1.93 -5.08
C LEU A 301 25.25 -2.48 -5.36
N ALA A 302 26.11 -1.62 -5.89
CA ALA A 302 27.52 -1.91 -5.90
C ALA A 302 27.99 -2.03 -4.45
N THR A 303 28.39 -3.23 -4.03
CA THR A 303 29.00 -3.42 -2.71
C THR A 303 30.31 -2.61 -2.71
N GLY A 304 30.30 -1.46 -2.05
CA GLY A 304 31.52 -0.76 -1.71
C GLY A 304 32.37 -1.70 -0.88
N ASN A 305 33.62 -1.92 -1.27
CA ASN A 305 34.59 -2.35 -0.28
C ASN A 305 34.59 -1.24 0.78
N ASP A 306 34.01 -1.52 1.92
CA ASP A 306 34.25 -0.72 3.12
C ASP A 306 35.75 -0.77 3.40
N SER A 307 36.43 0.31 3.01
CA SER A 307 37.85 0.51 3.22
C SER A 307 38.06 1.34 4.46
#